data_7367b8efa3c16e49ea520cdf4fb3d3b0
#
_entry.id   7367b8efa3c16e49ea520cdf4fb3d3b0
#
_cell.length_a   1.000
_cell.length_b   1.000
_cell.length_c   1.000
_cell.angle_alpha   90.00
_cell.angle_beta   90.00
_cell.angle_gamma   90.00
#
_symmetry.space_group_name_H-M   'P 1'
#
loop_
_entity.id
_entity.type
_entity.pdbx_description
1 polymer ?
#
loop_
_entity_poly.entity_id
_entity_poly.type
_entity_poly.pdbx_seq_one_letter_code
_entity_poly.pdbx_strand_id
1 'polypeptide(L)'
;TRAGLDPQLVLGLITVESGFKKYAVSSAGARGYMQVMPFWTRLIGNGDSRTLFDMRTNIRMGCVILRHYLDMEQGNLFLALGRYNGSRGRAEYPNAVMAAARSKWLWEAEKPASPATPSAAPASAPAQSPPAVAGPAPRR
;
A
#
# COMPACT_ATOMS: atom_id res chain seq x y z
N THR A 1 2.26 10.83 10.60
CA THR A 1 3.26 9.81 10.73
C THR A 1 4.59 10.41 10.40
N ARG A 2 5.68 9.64 10.63
CA ARG A 2 6.94 10.17 10.34
C ARG A 2 7.14 10.42 8.90
N ALA A 3 6.55 9.68 8.03
CA ALA A 3 6.73 9.86 6.60
C ALA A 3 5.86 11.00 6.08
N GLY A 4 5.08 11.65 6.93
CA GLY A 4 4.24 12.74 6.49
C GLY A 4 3.04 12.30 5.69
N LEU A 5 2.60 11.08 5.87
CA LEU A 5 1.44 10.59 5.15
C LEU A 5 0.21 10.62 6.01
N ASP A 6 -0.94 10.80 5.38
CA ASP A 6 -2.20 10.79 6.08
C ASP A 6 -2.47 9.38 6.60
N PRO A 7 -2.70 9.20 7.88
CA PRO A 7 -2.96 7.86 8.41
C PRO A 7 -4.14 7.15 7.74
N GLN A 8 -5.17 7.89 7.34
CA GLN A 8 -6.29 7.23 6.69
C GLN A 8 -5.89 6.68 5.34
N LEU A 9 -5.01 7.37 4.63
CA LEU A 9 -4.50 6.86 3.36
C LEU A 9 -3.75 5.56 3.59
N VAL A 10 -2.92 5.50 4.62
CA VAL A 10 -2.14 4.31 4.90
C VAL A 10 -3.07 3.16 5.27
N LEU A 11 -4.11 3.42 6.07
CA LEU A 11 -5.05 2.36 6.42
C LEU A 11 -5.83 1.89 5.20
N GLY A 12 -6.18 2.79 4.31
CA GLY A 12 -6.84 2.39 3.06
C GLY A 12 -5.95 1.51 2.20
N LEU A 13 -4.67 1.87 2.14
CA LEU A 13 -3.72 1.07 1.37
C LEU A 13 -3.57 -0.32 1.97
N ILE A 14 -3.46 -0.43 3.29
CA ILE A 14 -3.34 -1.73 3.94
C ILE A 14 -4.59 -2.56 3.67
N THR A 15 -5.76 -1.93 3.67
CA THR A 15 -7.00 -2.64 3.39
C THR A 15 -6.95 -3.28 2.01
N VAL A 16 -6.51 -2.53 1.01
CA VAL A 16 -6.45 -3.04 -0.34
C VAL A 16 -5.34 -4.06 -0.51
N GLU A 17 -4.19 -3.82 0.12
CA GLU A 17 -3.05 -4.70 -0.11
C GLU A 17 -3.17 -6.05 0.61
N SER A 18 -3.57 -6.05 1.85
CA SER A 18 -3.54 -7.29 2.60
C SER A 18 -4.80 -7.58 3.38
N GLY A 19 -5.72 -6.61 3.48
CA GLY A 19 -6.87 -6.80 4.35
C GLY A 19 -6.44 -6.98 5.80
N PHE A 20 -5.31 -6.39 6.18
CA PHE A 20 -4.77 -6.49 7.52
C PHE A 20 -4.30 -7.90 7.89
N LYS A 21 -3.91 -8.70 6.90
CA LYS A 21 -3.39 -10.02 7.18
C LYS A 21 -1.88 -9.96 7.32
N LYS A 22 -1.41 -10.22 8.51
CA LYS A 22 0.02 -10.07 8.83
C LYS A 22 0.93 -10.90 7.96
N TYR A 23 0.52 -12.09 7.60
CA TYR A 23 1.37 -12.97 6.82
C TYR A 23 0.96 -13.09 5.36
N ALA A 24 0.27 -12.08 4.85
CA ALA A 24 -0.14 -12.10 3.44
C ALA A 24 1.08 -12.13 2.53
N VAL A 25 1.05 -12.96 1.51
CA VAL A 25 2.12 -13.03 0.52
C VAL A 25 1.47 -13.11 -0.85
N SER A 26 1.84 -12.21 -1.75
CA SER A 26 1.25 -12.23 -3.08
C SER A 26 1.99 -13.22 -3.97
N SER A 27 1.45 -13.47 -5.14
CA SER A 27 2.11 -14.36 -6.09
C SER A 27 3.45 -13.81 -6.52
N ALA A 28 3.65 -12.51 -6.47
CA ALA A 28 4.94 -11.93 -6.83
C ALA A 28 5.89 -11.86 -5.65
N GLY A 29 5.45 -12.26 -4.46
CA GLY A 29 6.31 -12.27 -3.29
C GLY A 29 6.20 -11.05 -2.40
N ALA A 30 5.27 -10.14 -2.66
CA ALA A 30 5.06 -9.01 -1.77
C ALA A 30 4.55 -9.51 -0.43
N ARG A 31 4.98 -8.92 0.68
CA ARG A 31 4.72 -9.47 2.00
C ARG A 31 4.07 -8.50 2.96
N GLY A 32 3.17 -9.03 3.76
CA GLY A 32 2.66 -8.37 4.95
C GLY A 32 1.64 -7.29 4.70
N TYR A 33 1.43 -6.48 5.71
CA TYR A 33 0.36 -5.50 5.70
C TYR A 33 0.35 -4.58 4.50
N MET A 34 1.47 -4.03 4.11
CA MET A 34 1.53 -3.11 2.99
C MET A 34 2.10 -3.76 1.72
N GLN A 35 2.25 -5.08 1.76
CA GLN A 35 2.72 -5.86 0.61
C GLN A 35 4.02 -5.28 0.05
N VAL A 36 5.05 -5.27 0.88
CA VAL A 36 6.35 -4.75 0.51
C VAL A 36 7.16 -5.86 -0.15
N MET A 37 7.81 -5.54 -1.25
CA MET A 37 8.65 -6.52 -1.91
C MET A 37 9.96 -6.72 -1.14
N PRO A 38 10.42 -7.95 -1.02
CA PRO A 38 11.60 -8.24 -0.21
C PRO A 38 12.86 -7.46 -0.58
N PHE A 39 13.04 -7.06 -1.84
CA PHE A 39 14.26 -6.36 -2.20
C PHE A 39 14.39 -5.03 -1.46
N TRP A 40 13.26 -4.45 -1.00
CA TRP A 40 13.36 -3.19 -0.29
C TRP A 40 14.09 -3.32 1.03
N THR A 41 14.13 -4.53 1.61
CA THR A 41 14.86 -4.72 2.86
C THR A 41 16.34 -4.47 2.67
N ARG A 42 16.85 -4.71 1.48
CA ARG A 42 18.26 -4.45 1.23
C ARG A 42 18.52 -2.99 0.98
N LEU A 43 17.53 -2.28 0.44
CA LEU A 43 17.74 -0.88 0.12
C LEU A 43 17.49 0.05 1.32
N ILE A 44 16.50 -0.25 2.13
CA ILE A 44 16.16 0.64 3.22
C ILE A 44 15.99 -0.07 4.55
N GLY A 45 16.41 -1.29 4.67
CA GLY A 45 16.27 -2.06 5.90
C GLY A 45 17.51 -2.83 6.21
N ASN A 46 17.36 -3.90 6.98
CA ASN A 46 18.51 -4.70 7.39
C ASN A 46 18.81 -5.89 6.49
N GLY A 47 18.14 -5.99 5.37
CA GLY A 47 18.39 -7.09 4.43
C GLY A 47 17.69 -8.38 4.76
N ASP A 48 16.94 -8.44 5.86
CA ASP A 48 16.28 -9.68 6.24
C ASP A 48 14.81 -9.58 5.88
N SER A 49 14.40 -10.29 4.83
CA SER A 49 13.04 -10.19 4.33
C SER A 49 12.01 -10.76 5.29
N ARG A 50 12.43 -11.52 6.31
CA ARG A 50 11.47 -12.04 7.27
C ARG A 50 10.93 -10.91 8.15
N THR A 51 11.67 -9.81 8.28
CA THR A 51 11.20 -8.69 9.07
C THR A 51 9.97 -8.04 8.46
N LEU A 52 9.66 -8.31 7.20
CA LEU A 52 8.48 -7.75 6.59
C LEU A 52 7.18 -8.32 7.17
N PHE A 53 7.28 -9.39 7.96
CA PHE A 53 6.10 -9.88 8.65
C PHE A 53 5.93 -9.24 10.04
N ASP A 54 6.87 -8.39 10.45
CA ASP A 54 6.71 -7.62 11.66
C ASP A 54 5.88 -6.37 11.32
N MET A 55 4.82 -6.12 12.06
CA MET A 55 3.90 -5.04 11.71
C MET A 55 4.59 -3.70 11.63
N ARG A 56 5.35 -3.35 12.64
CA ARG A 56 5.99 -2.04 12.68
C ARG A 56 6.96 -1.86 11.52
N THR A 57 7.78 -2.87 11.27
CA THR A 57 8.75 -2.79 10.20
C THR A 57 8.07 -2.70 8.84
N ASN A 58 7.03 -3.49 8.63
CA ASN A 58 6.35 -3.51 7.35
C ASN A 58 5.69 -2.16 7.08
N ILE A 59 4.97 -1.63 8.05
CA ILE A 59 4.25 -0.38 7.83
C ILE A 59 5.25 0.76 7.68
N ARG A 60 6.35 0.76 8.44
CA ARG A 60 7.33 1.80 8.29
C ARG A 60 7.95 1.76 6.90
N MET A 61 8.33 0.58 6.42
CA MET A 61 8.90 0.47 5.10
C MET A 61 7.91 0.87 4.03
N GLY A 62 6.68 0.40 4.12
CA GLY A 62 5.68 0.75 3.13
C GLY A 62 5.45 2.26 3.07
N CYS A 63 5.44 2.92 4.22
CA CYS A 63 5.25 4.37 4.25
C CYS A 63 6.45 5.09 3.64
N VAL A 64 7.65 4.62 3.90
CA VAL A 64 8.85 5.22 3.31
C VAL A 64 8.83 5.05 1.80
N ILE A 65 8.43 3.88 1.32
CA ILE A 65 8.37 3.63 -0.11
C ILE A 65 7.32 4.53 -0.77
N LEU A 66 6.15 4.65 -0.15
CA LEU A 66 5.12 5.50 -0.73
C LEU A 66 5.56 6.96 -0.71
N ARG A 67 6.22 7.39 0.38
CA ARG A 67 6.73 8.75 0.45
C ARG A 67 7.74 8.99 -0.67
N HIS A 68 8.59 8.01 -0.92
CA HIS A 68 9.57 8.13 -1.99
C HIS A 68 8.88 8.30 -3.34
N TYR A 69 7.83 7.52 -3.60
CA TYR A 69 7.13 7.66 -4.87
C TYR A 69 6.36 8.99 -4.95
N LEU A 70 5.83 9.47 -3.81
CA LEU A 70 5.19 10.76 -3.84
C LEU A 70 6.18 11.85 -4.19
N ASP A 71 7.39 11.75 -3.66
CA ASP A 71 8.40 12.75 -3.97
C ASP A 71 8.78 12.66 -5.44
N MET A 72 8.91 11.45 -5.99
CA MET A 72 9.23 11.30 -7.40
C MET A 72 8.14 11.88 -8.29
N GLU A 73 6.89 11.79 -7.86
CA GLU A 73 5.77 12.28 -8.65
C GLU A 73 5.33 13.68 -8.23
N GLN A 74 6.21 14.36 -7.48
CA GLN A 74 5.97 15.75 -7.10
C GLN A 74 4.64 15.94 -6.38
N GLY A 75 4.31 15.03 -5.51
CA GLY A 75 3.10 15.11 -4.71
C GLY A 75 1.85 14.56 -5.36
N ASN A 76 1.95 14.05 -6.58
CA ASN A 76 0.78 13.52 -7.26
C ASN A 76 0.47 12.14 -6.71
N LEU A 77 -0.54 12.08 -5.81
CA LEU A 77 -0.86 10.84 -5.14
C LEU A 77 -1.37 9.76 -6.09
N PHE A 78 -2.13 10.13 -7.10
CA PHE A 78 -2.65 9.16 -8.06
C PHE A 78 -1.49 8.42 -8.72
N LEU A 79 -0.49 9.16 -9.19
CA LEU A 79 0.64 8.53 -9.86
C LEU A 79 1.55 7.80 -8.88
N ALA A 80 1.70 8.33 -7.67
CA ALA A 80 2.53 7.66 -6.67
C ALA A 80 1.93 6.31 -6.26
N LEU A 81 0.61 6.24 -6.10
CA LEU A 81 -0.04 4.98 -5.77
C LEU A 81 0.13 4.00 -6.92
N GLY A 82 0.07 4.48 -8.15
CA GLY A 82 0.31 3.61 -9.29
C GLY A 82 1.72 3.04 -9.28
N ARG A 83 2.71 3.85 -8.90
CA ARG A 83 4.07 3.32 -8.81
C ARG A 83 4.16 2.29 -7.70
N TYR A 84 3.50 2.55 -6.59
CA TYR A 84 3.53 1.62 -5.48
C TYR A 84 2.99 0.24 -5.91
N ASN A 85 1.94 0.24 -6.69
CA ASN A 85 1.32 -1.01 -7.12
C ASN A 85 1.94 -1.57 -8.40
N GLY A 86 2.70 -0.77 -9.13
CA GLY A 86 3.24 -1.23 -10.40
C GLY A 86 2.29 -0.98 -11.56
N SER A 87 1.32 -0.10 -11.39
CA SER A 87 0.34 0.18 -12.42
C SER A 87 0.20 1.66 -12.67
N ARG A 88 1.32 2.37 -12.69
CA ARG A 88 1.31 3.83 -12.79
C ARG A 88 0.43 4.30 -13.94
N GLY A 89 -0.42 5.25 -13.64
CA GLY A 89 -1.31 5.84 -14.62
C GLY A 89 -2.65 5.16 -14.75
N ARG A 90 -2.82 4.00 -14.14
CA ARG A 90 -4.10 3.32 -14.21
C ARG A 90 -4.92 3.67 -12.98
N ALA A 91 -6.23 3.75 -13.15
CA ALA A 91 -7.09 4.27 -12.09
C ALA A 91 -7.53 3.24 -11.07
N GLU A 92 -7.51 1.97 -11.40
CA GLU A 92 -8.09 0.96 -10.53
C GLU A 92 -7.52 0.96 -9.12
N TYR A 93 -6.21 0.93 -9.01
CA TYR A 93 -5.60 0.82 -7.70
C TYR A 93 -5.75 2.11 -6.89
N PRO A 94 -5.42 3.27 -7.41
CA PRO A 94 -5.60 4.48 -6.63
C PRO A 94 -7.05 4.69 -6.19
N ASN A 95 -7.99 4.36 -7.06
CA ASN A 95 -9.38 4.53 -6.70
C ASN A 95 -9.79 3.56 -5.59
N ALA A 96 -9.29 2.33 -5.63
CA ALA A 96 -9.60 1.36 -4.59
C ALA A 96 -9.03 1.80 -3.25
N VAL A 97 -7.81 2.31 -3.23
CA VAL A 97 -7.17 2.77 -2.00
C VAL A 97 -7.94 3.95 -1.43
N MET A 98 -8.29 4.91 -2.28
CA MET A 98 -9.01 6.09 -1.79
C MET A 98 -10.41 5.76 -1.33
N ALA A 99 -11.08 4.82 -2.00
CA ALA A 99 -12.39 4.39 -1.58
C ALA A 99 -12.32 3.69 -0.23
N ALA A 100 -11.31 2.85 -0.02
CA ALA A 100 -11.14 2.17 1.25
C ALA A 100 -10.85 3.19 2.36
N ALA A 101 -10.02 4.17 2.06
CA ALA A 101 -9.70 5.18 3.04
C ALA A 101 -10.96 5.95 3.45
N ARG A 102 -11.79 6.30 2.45
CA ARG A 102 -12.96 7.03 2.80
C ARG A 102 -14.00 6.21 3.49
N SER A 103 -14.33 5.05 3.02
CA SER A 103 -15.45 4.31 3.54
C SER A 103 -15.14 3.61 4.83
N LYS A 104 -13.90 3.18 5.02
CA LYS A 104 -13.61 2.49 6.23
C LYS A 104 -12.97 3.32 7.26
N TRP A 105 -12.20 4.27 6.90
CA TRP A 105 -11.38 4.93 7.86
C TRP A 105 -11.69 6.36 8.08
N LEU A 106 -12.64 6.86 7.38
CA LEU A 106 -12.91 8.19 7.51
C LEU A 106 -13.89 8.32 8.53
N TRP A 107 -13.98 8.33 9.32
CA TRP A 107 -14.40 8.25 10.40
C TRP A 107 -15.66 8.55 10.87
N GLU A 108 -15.76 8.15 11.97
CA GLU A 108 -16.88 8.30 12.41
C GLU A 108 -17.50 9.48 12.33
N ALA A 109 -16.84 10.37 12.04
CA ALA A 109 -17.43 11.56 12.07
C ALA A 109 -18.66 11.50 11.25
N GLU A 110 -18.59 11.01 10.21
CA GLU A 110 -19.75 11.07 9.46
C GLU A 110 -20.33 9.84 9.33
N LYS A 111 -20.05 9.08 10.04
CA LYS A 111 -20.48 7.91 9.92
C LYS A 111 -21.83 7.58 9.85
N PRO A 112 -22.31 7.33 9.01
CA PRO A 112 -23.61 7.09 8.82
C PRO A 112 -23.86 5.73 8.88
N ALA A 113 -24.19 5.23 9.02
CA ALA A 113 -24.54 4.02 9.12
C ALA A 113 -24.42 3.19 8.03
N SER A 114 -24.31 3.18 7.28
CA SER A 114 -24.36 2.37 6.34
C SER A 114 -23.63 1.50 5.92
N PRO A 115 -23.59 0.90 5.61
CA PRO A 115 -22.94 -0.02 5.32
C PRO A 115 -22.53 -0.37 4.24
N ALA A 116 -22.20 -0.48 3.83
CA ALA A 116 -21.76 -0.81 3.05
C ALA A 116 -21.16 -1.51 2.40
N THR A 117 -20.81 -1.88 2.23
CA THR A 117 -20.25 -2.51 1.73
C THR A 117 -19.61 -2.99 1.02
N PRO A 118 -19.28 -3.20 0.71
CA PRO A 118 -18.54 -3.62 0.22
C PRO A 118 -17.90 -4.10 -0.56
N SER A 119 -17.57 -4.33 -0.74
CA SER A 119 -16.99 -4.81 -1.32
C SER A 119 -16.12 -5.04 -1.82
N ALA A 120 -15.76 -4.97 -1.87
CA ALA A 120 -14.93 -5.10 -2.24
C ALA A 120 -14.26 -5.81 -2.60
N ALA A 121 -13.98 -6.02 -2.56
CA ALA A 121 -13.33 -6.65 -2.67
C ALA A 121 -12.69 -7.06 -3.42
N PRO A 122 -12.60 -7.19 -3.73
CA PRO A 122 -12.00 -7.73 -4.33
C PRO A 122 -11.00 -7.45 -4.87
N ALA A 123 -10.84 -7.02 -4.79
CA ALA A 123 -9.95 -6.68 -5.32
C ALA A 123 -8.91 -7.18 -5.17
N SER A 124 -8.67 -7.14 -4.80
CA SER A 124 -7.71 -7.52 -4.58
C SER A 124 -7.10 -8.11 -5.23
N ALA A 125 -7.08 -8.31 -5.32
CA ALA A 125 -6.58 -8.98 -5.75
C ALA A 125 -5.66 -8.97 -6.41
N PRO A 126 -5.49 -8.77 -6.76
CA PRO A 126 -4.66 -8.90 -7.44
C PRO A 126 -3.64 -8.50 -7.46
N ALA A 127 -3.63 -8.24 -7.13
CA ALA A 127 -2.88 -7.88 -7.19
C ALA A 127 -1.88 -7.84 -7.33
N GLN A 128 -1.55 -7.78 -7.32
CA GLN A 128 -0.74 -7.76 -7.39
C GLN A 128 0.07 -7.45 -7.81
N SER A 129 0.27 -7.16 -7.88
CA SER A 129 0.88 -6.85 -8.25
C SER A 129 1.83 -6.64 -8.32
N PRO A 130 2.19 -6.60 -8.24
CA PRO A 130 3.14 -6.62 -8.31
C PRO A 130 4.12 -6.13 -8.35
N PRO A 131 4.54 -6.31 -8.62
CA PRO A 131 5.73 -6.06 -8.76
C PRO A 131 5.95 -4.79 -8.67
N ALA A 132 5.31 -4.39 -8.49
CA ALA A 132 5.37 -3.21 -8.49
C ALA A 132 6.16 -2.60 -7.63
N VAL A 133 5.77 -2.67 -6.68
CA VAL A 133 6.40 -2.04 -5.77
C VAL A 133 7.66 -2.09 -6.12
N ALA A 134 7.76 -2.85 -6.74
CA ALA A 134 8.97 -3.03 -6.98
C ALA A 134 9.48 -2.19 -7.91
N GLY A 135 9.21 -2.23 -8.40
CA GLY A 135 9.70 -1.66 -9.13
C GLY A 135 10.52 -1.03 -9.28
N PRO A 136 10.85 -0.92 -9.49
CA PRO A 136 11.52 -0.35 -9.69
C PRO A 136 12.29 0.09 -9.90
N ALA A 137 12.35 0.07 -9.77
CA ALA A 137 12.94 0.43 -9.82
C ALA A 137 13.77 0.80 -10.11
N PRO A 138 14.09 0.80 -10.11
CA PRO A 138 14.89 1.22 -10.16
C PRO A 138 15.66 1.33 -10.94
N ARG A 139 15.95 1.17 -11.15
CA ARG A 139 16.61 1.27 -11.58
C ARG A 139 16.93 1.63 -12.31
N ARG A 140 17.07 1.64 -12.63
CA ARG A 140 17.40 1.82 -13.19
C ARG A 140 17.80 2.19 -13.47
#